data_79d67e3bd5121dd17a351c1953e31710
#
_entry.id   79d67e3bd5121dd17a351c1953e31710
#
_cell.length_a   1.000
_cell.length_b   1.000
_cell.length_c   1.000
_cell.angle_alpha   90.00
_cell.angle_beta   90.00
_cell.angle_gamma   90.00
#
_symmetry.space_group_name_H-M   'P 1'
#
loop_
_entity.id
_entity.type
_entity.pdbx_description
1 polymer ?
#
loop_
_entity_poly.entity_id
_entity_poly.type
_entity_poly.pdbx_seq_one_letter_code
_entity_poly.pdbx_strand_id
1 'polypeptide(L)'
;TRYIGVTGVQTCALPISQIPIKGDAAQNEQAFAKVSADKLREVTDGHDGTWVAHPGLVPLCREVFDAKMPGKNQVSNKRSDVCIGAAELLAIPSGPRTEAGLRHNVRVGVQYVQAWLSGLGCVPLYNLMEDAATAEIARAQVWQWLRHGATIRSEAGEERPLTIERLRTVISEELQQIERELGEAQFRSGRFSEARALFEQLSTQPECAAFLTVPAYEVLLATETQA
;
A
#
# COMPACT_ATOMS: atom_id res chain seq x y z
N THR A 1 -2.47 16.71 -11.56
CA THR A 1 -1.36 15.97 -12.20
C THR A 1 -0.08 16.07 -11.39
N ARG A 2 0.19 17.17 -10.70
CA ARG A 2 1.33 17.34 -9.79
C ARG A 2 1.40 16.26 -8.69
N TYR A 3 0.26 15.64 -8.37
CA TYR A 3 0.13 14.59 -7.36
C TYR A 3 0.12 13.17 -7.94
N ILE A 4 -0.16 13.01 -9.22
CA ILE A 4 -0.29 11.71 -9.86
C ILE A 4 1.08 11.08 -10.14
N GLY A 5 2.13 11.90 -10.33
CA GLY A 5 3.42 11.40 -10.76
C GLY A 5 4.19 10.58 -9.72
N VAL A 6 4.03 10.83 -8.42
CA VAL A 6 4.93 10.22 -7.42
C VAL A 6 4.22 9.87 -6.12
N THR A 7 3.24 10.66 -5.67
CA THR A 7 2.37 10.27 -4.56
C THR A 7 1.10 9.58 -5.05
N GLY A 8 0.84 9.65 -6.36
CA GLY A 8 -0.39 9.17 -6.97
C GLY A 8 -0.61 7.68 -6.81
N VAL A 9 0.44 6.87 -6.83
CA VAL A 9 0.28 5.43 -6.62
C VAL A 9 -0.17 5.14 -5.19
N GLN A 10 0.41 5.81 -4.18
CA GLN A 10 -0.04 5.66 -2.80
C GLN A 10 -1.40 6.30 -2.52
N THR A 11 -1.67 7.47 -3.07
CA THR A 11 -2.96 8.16 -2.86
C THR A 11 -4.10 7.57 -3.67
N CYS A 12 -3.84 6.95 -4.83
CA CYS A 12 -4.87 6.25 -5.60
C CYS A 12 -5.09 4.83 -5.09
N ALA A 13 -4.06 4.12 -4.64
CA ALA A 13 -4.22 2.77 -4.12
C ALA A 13 -5.00 2.73 -2.81
N LEU A 14 -4.73 3.63 -1.87
CA LEU A 14 -5.39 3.65 -0.56
C LEU A 14 -6.91 3.92 -0.63
N PRO A 15 -7.42 4.92 -1.36
CA PRO A 15 -8.88 5.10 -1.51
C PRO A 15 -9.55 3.99 -2.31
N ILE A 16 -8.88 3.45 -3.35
CA ILE A 16 -9.37 2.31 -4.12
C ILE A 16 -9.51 1.08 -3.23
N SER A 17 -8.57 0.87 -2.31
CA SER A 17 -8.52 -0.28 -1.41
C SER A 17 -9.50 -0.21 -0.23
N GLN A 18 -10.20 0.91 -0.01
CA GLN A 18 -11.20 1.02 1.07
C GLN A 18 -12.31 -0.02 0.89
N ILE A 19 -12.65 -0.72 1.97
CA ILE A 19 -13.75 -1.67 1.99
C ILE A 19 -14.73 -1.32 3.12
N PRO A 20 -16.05 -1.46 2.92
CA PRO A 20 -17.02 -1.28 3.98
C PRO A 20 -16.84 -2.30 5.10
N ILE A 21 -16.92 -1.84 6.36
CA ILE A 21 -16.79 -2.68 7.54
C ILE A 21 -18.18 -3.04 8.04
N LYS A 22 -18.44 -4.32 8.18
CA LYS A 22 -19.73 -4.78 8.67
C LYS A 22 -19.91 -4.39 10.14
N GLY A 23 -20.93 -3.60 10.42
CA GLY A 23 -21.32 -3.24 11.79
C GLY A 23 -20.64 -1.98 12.37
N ASP A 24 -19.78 -1.30 11.62
CA ASP A 24 -19.13 -0.05 12.07
C ASP A 24 -19.54 1.14 11.19
N ALA A 25 -20.63 1.79 11.56
CA ALA A 25 -21.17 2.93 10.80
C ALA A 25 -20.21 4.14 10.80
N ALA A 26 -19.52 4.42 11.91
CA ALA A 26 -18.65 5.59 12.03
C ALA A 26 -17.38 5.45 11.18
N GLN A 27 -16.77 4.26 11.17
CA GLN A 27 -15.62 4.01 10.30
C GLN A 27 -16.02 3.99 8.82
N ASN A 28 -17.21 3.46 8.49
CA ASN A 28 -17.73 3.48 7.14
C ASN A 28 -17.99 4.90 6.63
N GLU A 29 -18.51 5.79 7.46
CA GLU A 29 -18.70 7.19 7.08
C GLU A 29 -17.35 7.86 6.73
N GLN A 30 -16.33 7.65 7.53
CA GLN A 30 -14.98 8.15 7.23
C GLN A 30 -14.39 7.55 5.95
N ALA A 31 -14.56 6.25 5.74
CA ALA A 31 -14.10 5.57 4.53
C ALA A 31 -14.83 6.12 3.29
N PHE A 32 -16.15 6.27 3.36
CA PHE A 32 -16.95 6.83 2.26
C PHE A 32 -16.62 8.28 1.96
N ALA A 33 -16.35 9.09 2.96
CA ALA A 33 -15.89 10.47 2.77
C ALA A 33 -14.53 10.51 2.02
N LYS A 34 -13.59 9.62 2.37
CA LYS A 34 -12.30 9.49 1.67
C LYS A 34 -12.49 9.06 0.21
N VAL A 35 -13.33 8.04 -0.02
CA VAL A 35 -13.65 7.56 -1.37
C VAL A 35 -14.29 8.67 -2.19
N SER A 36 -15.30 9.37 -1.66
CA SER A 36 -15.96 10.48 -2.35
C SER A 36 -15.00 11.60 -2.73
N ALA A 37 -14.11 12.00 -1.81
CA ALA A 37 -13.11 13.03 -2.08
C ALA A 37 -12.12 12.62 -3.17
N ASP A 38 -11.73 11.34 -3.20
CA ASP A 38 -10.85 10.78 -4.22
C ASP A 38 -11.54 10.76 -5.59
N LYS A 39 -12.77 10.28 -5.66
CA LYS A 39 -13.54 10.22 -6.92
C LYS A 39 -13.88 11.61 -7.45
N LEU A 40 -14.14 12.57 -6.55
CA LEU A 40 -14.30 13.96 -6.94
C LEU A 40 -13.03 14.53 -7.58
N ARG A 41 -11.86 14.20 -7.04
CA ARG A 41 -10.58 14.58 -7.63
C ARG A 41 -10.40 13.94 -9.01
N GLU A 42 -10.60 12.62 -9.14
CA GLU A 42 -10.47 11.90 -10.41
C GLU A 42 -11.34 12.48 -11.51
N VAL A 43 -12.63 12.66 -11.26
CA VAL A 43 -13.56 13.21 -12.27
C VAL A 43 -13.23 14.66 -12.61
N THR A 44 -12.76 15.47 -11.65
CA THR A 44 -12.32 16.84 -11.88
C THR A 44 -11.04 16.88 -12.71
N ASP A 45 -10.15 15.92 -12.54
CA ASP A 45 -8.92 15.77 -13.31
C ASP A 45 -9.15 15.24 -14.74
N GLY A 46 -10.39 14.86 -15.09
CA GLY A 46 -10.76 14.44 -16.44
C GLY A 46 -10.82 12.93 -16.64
N HIS A 47 -10.91 12.15 -15.59
CA HIS A 47 -11.11 10.70 -15.69
C HIS A 47 -12.52 10.40 -16.16
N ASP A 48 -12.67 9.42 -17.06
CA ASP A 48 -13.95 8.95 -17.58
C ASP A 48 -14.60 7.87 -16.71
N GLY A 49 -13.89 7.37 -15.72
CA GLY A 49 -14.34 6.33 -14.79
C GLY A 49 -13.32 6.04 -13.71
N THR A 50 -13.63 5.08 -12.85
CA THR A 50 -12.81 4.74 -11.69
C THR A 50 -12.87 3.27 -11.32
N TRP A 51 -11.99 2.86 -10.45
CA TRP A 51 -11.98 1.55 -9.80
C TRP A 51 -12.50 1.64 -8.38
N VAL A 52 -13.09 0.54 -7.92
CA VAL A 52 -13.51 0.34 -6.53
C VAL A 52 -13.11 -1.07 -6.08
N ALA A 53 -12.64 -1.19 -4.84
CA ALA A 53 -12.24 -2.48 -4.28
C ALA A 53 -13.42 -3.35 -3.82
N HIS A 54 -14.61 -2.76 -3.68
CA HIS A 54 -15.78 -3.46 -3.17
C HIS A 54 -17.04 -3.02 -3.89
N PRO A 55 -17.93 -3.95 -4.28
CA PRO A 55 -19.16 -3.63 -5.02
C PRO A 55 -20.09 -2.66 -4.27
N GLY A 56 -20.05 -2.65 -2.94
CA GLY A 56 -20.80 -1.70 -2.12
C GLY A 56 -20.41 -0.23 -2.29
N LEU A 57 -19.24 0.07 -2.91
CA LEU A 57 -18.80 1.43 -3.21
C LEU A 57 -19.27 1.93 -4.58
N VAL A 58 -19.76 1.05 -5.44
CA VAL A 58 -20.22 1.41 -6.80
C VAL A 58 -21.27 2.53 -6.80
N PRO A 59 -22.34 2.47 -5.97
CA PRO A 59 -23.34 3.52 -5.96
C PRO A 59 -22.76 4.89 -5.62
N LEU A 60 -21.90 4.98 -4.59
CA LEU A 60 -21.23 6.21 -4.17
C LEU A 60 -20.36 6.80 -5.29
N CYS A 61 -19.56 5.96 -5.94
CA CYS A 61 -18.69 6.41 -7.02
C CYS A 61 -19.49 6.89 -8.24
N ARG A 62 -20.57 6.20 -8.59
CA ARG A 62 -21.48 6.61 -9.65
C ARG A 62 -22.12 7.97 -9.37
N GLU A 63 -22.60 8.18 -8.15
CA GLU A 63 -23.19 9.47 -7.75
C GLU A 63 -22.21 10.64 -8.01
N VAL A 64 -20.94 10.48 -7.63
CA VAL A 64 -19.91 11.50 -7.84
C VAL A 64 -19.66 11.74 -9.32
N PHE A 65 -19.50 10.66 -10.11
CA PHE A 65 -19.23 10.77 -11.54
C PHE A 65 -20.43 11.32 -12.31
N ASP A 66 -21.64 10.83 -12.05
CA ASP A 66 -22.87 11.29 -12.72
C ASP A 66 -23.13 12.78 -12.45
N ALA A 67 -22.81 13.26 -11.25
CA ALA A 67 -22.96 14.68 -10.90
C ALA A 67 -21.95 15.60 -11.60
N LYS A 68 -20.74 15.11 -11.92
CA LYS A 68 -19.63 15.94 -12.44
C LYS A 68 -19.31 15.69 -13.91
N MET A 69 -19.67 14.53 -14.44
CA MET A 69 -19.49 14.14 -15.83
C MET A 69 -20.86 13.79 -16.47
N PRO A 70 -21.67 14.78 -16.84
CA PRO A 70 -23.01 14.52 -17.42
C PRO A 70 -22.96 13.91 -18.83
N GLY A 71 -21.81 13.95 -19.49
CA GLY A 71 -21.59 13.37 -20.82
C GLY A 71 -21.03 11.95 -20.76
N LYS A 72 -20.84 11.34 -21.92
CA LYS A 72 -20.32 9.98 -22.05
C LYS A 72 -18.85 9.83 -21.65
N ASN A 73 -18.07 10.90 -21.78
CA ASN A 73 -16.66 10.96 -21.48
C ASN A 73 -16.18 12.41 -21.37
N GLN A 74 -14.93 12.61 -21.01
CA GLN A 74 -14.26 13.90 -20.86
C GLN A 74 -13.14 14.13 -21.88
N VAL A 75 -13.17 13.47 -23.04
CA VAL A 75 -12.11 13.55 -24.09
C VAL A 75 -11.85 14.99 -24.53
N SER A 76 -12.84 15.89 -24.44
CA SER A 76 -12.68 17.32 -24.74
C SER A 76 -11.86 18.07 -23.67
N ASN A 77 -11.78 17.57 -22.45
CA ASN A 77 -10.98 18.16 -21.36
C ASN A 77 -9.50 17.82 -21.56
N LYS A 78 -8.81 18.65 -22.32
CA LYS A 78 -7.38 18.41 -22.67
C LYS A 78 -6.41 18.75 -21.54
N ARG A 79 -6.88 19.31 -20.43
CA ARG A 79 -6.03 19.75 -19.31
C ARG A 79 -4.85 20.61 -19.80
N SER A 80 -5.13 21.56 -20.71
CA SER A 80 -4.13 22.48 -21.25
C SER A 80 -3.59 23.47 -20.20
N ASP A 81 -4.22 23.51 -19.02
CA ASP A 81 -3.76 24.19 -17.81
C ASP A 81 -2.55 23.51 -17.16
N VAL A 82 -2.27 22.24 -17.53
CA VAL A 82 -1.19 21.45 -16.94
C VAL A 82 0.03 21.46 -17.86
N CYS A 83 1.16 21.94 -17.33
CA CYS A 83 2.45 21.91 -18.01
C CYS A 83 3.45 21.18 -17.12
N ILE A 84 3.87 19.99 -17.52
CA ILE A 84 4.78 19.12 -16.75
C ILE A 84 6.02 18.84 -17.58
N GLY A 85 7.19 19.23 -17.07
CA GLY A 85 8.49 18.94 -17.65
C GLY A 85 9.23 17.80 -16.93
N ALA A 86 10.46 17.56 -17.34
CA ALA A 86 11.31 16.52 -16.75
C ALA A 86 11.58 16.78 -15.26
N ALA A 87 11.72 18.04 -14.85
CA ALA A 87 11.99 18.40 -13.47
C ALA A 87 10.84 17.99 -12.53
N GLU A 88 9.59 18.21 -12.95
CA GLU A 88 8.41 17.83 -12.17
C GLU A 88 8.23 16.31 -12.11
N LEU A 89 8.56 15.60 -13.20
CA LEU A 89 8.49 14.14 -13.25
C LEU A 89 9.55 13.47 -12.38
N LEU A 90 10.73 14.07 -12.26
CA LEU A 90 11.85 13.57 -11.47
C LEU A 90 11.85 14.08 -10.03
N ALA A 91 10.96 15.01 -9.67
CA ALA A 91 10.91 15.56 -8.33
C ALA A 91 10.55 14.49 -7.30
N ILE A 92 11.42 14.35 -6.29
CA ILE A 92 11.15 13.48 -5.16
C ILE A 92 10.08 14.14 -4.28
N PRO A 93 8.93 13.48 -4.03
CA PRO A 93 7.90 14.08 -3.19
C PRO A 93 8.36 14.25 -1.77
N SER A 94 8.04 15.38 -1.18
CA SER A 94 8.19 15.61 0.24
C SER A 94 7.03 14.99 1.01
N GLY A 95 7.31 14.32 2.12
CA GLY A 95 6.29 13.75 2.99
C GLY A 95 6.88 13.27 4.30
N PRO A 96 6.07 13.13 5.34
CA PRO A 96 6.54 12.64 6.62
C PRO A 96 6.90 11.16 6.53
N ARG A 97 8.09 10.81 7.02
CA ARG A 97 8.49 9.43 7.28
C ARG A 97 8.37 9.19 8.78
N THR A 98 7.35 8.44 9.17
CA THR A 98 7.03 8.23 10.59
C THR A 98 7.26 6.79 11.02
N GLU A 99 7.45 6.59 12.32
CA GLU A 99 7.51 5.26 12.94
C GLU A 99 6.26 4.44 12.64
N ALA A 100 5.08 5.05 12.76
CA ALA A 100 3.81 4.39 12.44
C ALA A 100 3.76 3.96 10.96
N GLY A 101 4.26 4.79 10.03
CA GLY A 101 4.34 4.45 8.61
C GLY A 101 5.32 3.31 8.33
N LEU A 102 6.48 3.28 9.01
CA LEU A 102 7.44 2.17 8.91
C LEU A 102 6.82 0.87 9.40
N ARG A 103 6.17 0.89 10.57
CA ARG A 103 5.49 -0.28 11.16
C ARG A 103 4.37 -0.78 10.27
N HIS A 104 3.58 0.13 9.72
CA HIS A 104 2.51 -0.21 8.77
C HIS A 104 3.06 -0.89 7.51
N ASN A 105 4.13 -0.36 6.91
CA ASN A 105 4.77 -0.97 5.74
C ASN A 105 5.28 -2.38 6.04
N VAL A 106 5.91 -2.60 7.19
CA VAL A 106 6.36 -3.93 7.62
C VAL A 106 5.16 -4.87 7.79
N ARG A 107 4.13 -4.41 8.46
CA ARG A 107 2.93 -5.19 8.77
C ARG A 107 2.18 -5.63 7.52
N VAL A 108 1.95 -4.70 6.60
CA VAL A 108 1.31 -4.98 5.30
C VAL A 108 2.18 -5.89 4.45
N GLY A 109 3.47 -5.57 4.31
CA GLY A 109 4.39 -6.33 3.47
C GLY A 109 4.53 -7.79 3.91
N VAL A 110 4.71 -8.04 5.21
CA VAL A 110 4.84 -9.41 5.73
C VAL A 110 3.54 -10.20 5.61
N GLN A 111 2.40 -9.61 5.98
CA GLN A 111 1.11 -10.30 5.90
C GLN A 111 0.68 -10.57 4.46
N TYR A 112 0.95 -9.63 3.55
CA TYR A 112 0.70 -9.87 2.13
C TYR A 112 1.56 -11.01 1.58
N VAL A 113 2.88 -11.00 1.84
CA VAL A 113 3.76 -12.08 1.38
C VAL A 113 3.32 -13.43 1.95
N GLN A 114 2.93 -13.48 3.24
CA GLN A 114 2.39 -14.69 3.85
C GLN A 114 1.12 -15.17 3.13
N ALA A 115 0.16 -14.28 2.86
CA ALA A 115 -1.07 -14.62 2.16
C ALA A 115 -0.79 -15.10 0.73
N TRP A 116 0.12 -14.42 0.02
CA TRP A 116 0.52 -14.78 -1.34
C TRP A 116 1.20 -16.16 -1.39
N LEU A 117 2.12 -16.44 -0.48
CA LEU A 117 2.74 -17.77 -0.34
C LEU A 117 1.72 -18.86 0.02
N SER A 118 0.57 -18.49 0.54
CA SER A 118 -0.56 -19.37 0.84
C SER A 118 -1.62 -19.43 -0.28
N GLY A 119 -1.35 -18.80 -1.44
CA GLY A 119 -2.21 -18.85 -2.62
C GLY A 119 -3.24 -17.72 -2.73
N LEU A 120 -3.14 -16.65 -1.94
CA LEU A 120 -4.06 -15.52 -1.96
C LEU A 120 -3.38 -14.28 -2.55
N GLY A 121 -3.91 -13.77 -3.67
CA GLY A 121 -3.38 -12.59 -4.37
C GLY A 121 -3.88 -11.24 -3.84
N CYS A 122 -4.93 -11.23 -3.03
CA CYS A 122 -5.46 -10.06 -2.33
C CYS A 122 -5.86 -10.45 -0.91
N VAL A 123 -5.61 -9.58 0.05
CA VAL A 123 -5.90 -9.84 1.46
C VAL A 123 -6.48 -8.61 2.15
N PRO A 124 -7.61 -8.72 2.86
CA PRO A 124 -8.15 -7.61 3.64
C PRO A 124 -7.31 -7.40 4.90
N LEU A 125 -6.59 -6.29 4.97
CA LEU A 125 -5.77 -5.89 6.13
C LEU A 125 -6.14 -4.47 6.54
N TYR A 126 -6.42 -4.25 7.83
CA TYR A 126 -6.65 -2.91 8.40
C TYR A 126 -7.70 -2.08 7.64
N ASN A 127 -8.79 -2.74 7.24
CA ASN A 127 -9.91 -2.16 6.48
C ASN A 127 -9.55 -1.73 5.04
N LEU A 128 -8.46 -2.26 4.52
CA LEU A 128 -8.03 -2.08 3.13
C LEU A 128 -7.93 -3.45 2.45
N MET A 129 -8.25 -3.50 1.17
CA MET A 129 -7.96 -4.67 0.33
C MET A 129 -6.55 -4.49 -0.22
N GLU A 130 -5.59 -5.14 0.42
CA GLU A 130 -4.19 -5.09 0.01
C GLU A 130 -3.92 -6.07 -1.13
N ASP A 131 -3.17 -5.61 -2.11
CA ASP A 131 -2.74 -6.39 -3.28
C ASP A 131 -1.22 -6.34 -3.46
N ALA A 132 -0.72 -6.93 -4.56
CA ALA A 132 0.71 -6.94 -4.86
C ALA A 132 1.30 -5.53 -5.01
N ALA A 133 0.51 -4.54 -5.48
CA ALA A 133 1.01 -3.19 -5.67
C ALA A 133 1.25 -2.49 -4.33
N THR A 134 0.33 -2.64 -3.37
CA THR A 134 0.47 -2.02 -2.04
C THR A 134 1.62 -2.65 -1.24
N ALA A 135 1.78 -3.96 -1.32
CA ALA A 135 2.91 -4.66 -0.70
C ALA A 135 4.25 -4.31 -1.35
N GLU A 136 4.26 -4.15 -2.68
CA GLU A 136 5.45 -3.71 -3.42
C GLU A 136 5.87 -2.29 -3.02
N ILE A 137 4.92 -1.38 -2.91
CA ILE A 137 5.17 0.00 -2.43
C ILE A 137 5.74 -0.05 -1.01
N ALA A 138 5.12 -0.83 -0.11
CA ALA A 138 5.54 -0.96 1.27
C ALA A 138 7.01 -1.42 1.39
N ARG A 139 7.38 -2.51 0.69
CA ARG A 139 8.76 -3.01 0.74
C ARG A 139 9.75 -2.07 0.05
N ALA A 140 9.37 -1.49 -1.10
CA ALA A 140 10.24 -0.58 -1.84
C ALA A 140 10.52 0.71 -1.06
N GLN A 141 9.54 1.24 -0.33
CA GLN A 141 9.75 2.36 0.57
C GLN A 141 10.71 2.03 1.69
N VAL A 142 10.54 0.89 2.36
CA VAL A 142 11.45 0.45 3.44
C VAL A 142 12.87 0.29 2.90
N TRP A 143 13.02 -0.37 1.75
CA TRP A 143 14.32 -0.51 1.08
C TRP A 143 14.95 0.85 0.76
N GLN A 144 14.19 1.77 0.18
CA GLN A 144 14.66 3.09 -0.20
C GLN A 144 15.07 3.91 1.03
N TRP A 145 14.28 3.89 2.10
CA TRP A 145 14.60 4.60 3.33
C TRP A 145 15.87 4.07 3.98
N LEU A 146 16.03 2.75 3.99
CA LEU A 146 17.24 2.12 4.51
C LEU A 146 18.47 2.44 3.63
N ARG A 147 18.33 2.28 2.33
CA ARG A 147 19.39 2.48 1.34
C ARG A 147 19.96 3.89 1.34
N HIS A 148 19.12 4.88 1.60
CA HIS A 148 19.50 6.30 1.59
C HIS A 148 19.64 6.92 2.99
N GLY A 149 19.63 6.10 4.04
CA GLY A 149 19.78 6.60 5.41
C GLY A 149 18.69 7.60 5.82
N ALA A 150 17.46 7.40 5.31
CA ALA A 150 16.37 8.32 5.59
C ALA A 150 16.04 8.35 7.08
N THR A 151 15.75 9.54 7.61
CA THR A 151 15.33 9.70 8.99
C THR A 151 13.85 9.34 9.14
N ILE A 152 13.54 8.65 10.22
CA ILE A 152 12.19 8.27 10.64
C ILE A 152 11.85 9.04 11.90
N ARG A 153 10.72 9.74 11.89
CA ARG A 153 10.21 10.51 13.01
C ARG A 153 9.41 9.63 13.95
N SER A 154 9.82 9.58 15.22
CA SER A 154 9.09 8.90 16.29
C SER A 154 7.80 9.66 16.66
N GLU A 155 6.94 9.03 17.47
CA GLU A 155 5.76 9.69 18.05
C GLU A 155 6.12 10.88 18.93
N ALA A 156 7.28 10.83 19.60
CA ALA A 156 7.82 11.93 20.39
C ALA A 156 8.42 13.07 19.54
N GLY A 157 8.42 12.95 18.20
CA GLY A 157 8.95 13.96 17.30
C GLY A 157 10.45 13.85 17.03
N GLU A 158 11.15 12.89 17.62
CA GLU A 158 12.57 12.66 17.38
C GLU A 158 12.78 12.03 15.99
N GLU A 159 13.76 12.53 15.27
CA GLU A 159 14.17 11.98 13.97
C GLU A 159 15.46 11.16 14.11
N ARG A 160 15.43 9.91 13.69
CA ARG A 160 16.59 9.01 13.72
C ARG A 160 16.71 8.28 12.38
N PRO A 161 17.95 8.07 11.88
CA PRO A 161 18.16 7.27 10.67
C PRO A 161 17.59 5.87 10.81
N LEU A 162 17.02 5.34 9.73
CA LEU A 162 16.66 3.92 9.66
C LEU A 162 17.93 3.10 9.45
N THR A 163 18.19 2.16 10.37
CA THR A 163 19.28 1.18 10.27
C THR A 163 18.73 -0.23 10.10
N ILE A 164 19.59 -1.16 9.67
CA ILE A 164 19.21 -2.57 9.52
C ILE A 164 18.77 -3.15 10.87
N GLU A 165 19.49 -2.84 11.94
CA GLU A 165 19.18 -3.31 13.30
C GLU A 165 17.81 -2.81 13.75
N ARG A 166 17.50 -1.54 13.51
CA ARG A 166 16.21 -0.97 13.83
C ARG A 166 15.10 -1.62 13.01
N LEU A 167 15.31 -1.82 11.70
CA LEU A 167 14.34 -2.51 10.85
C LEU A 167 14.06 -3.92 11.36
N ARG A 168 15.09 -4.70 11.72
CA ARG A 168 14.94 -6.04 12.29
C ARG A 168 14.17 -6.04 13.59
N THR A 169 14.40 -5.05 14.44
CA THR A 169 13.65 -4.86 15.69
C THR A 169 12.16 -4.61 15.35
N VAL A 170 11.87 -3.69 14.46
CA VAL A 170 10.50 -3.39 14.04
C VAL A 170 9.82 -4.62 13.42
N ILE A 171 10.49 -5.36 12.54
CA ILE A 171 9.96 -6.61 11.98
C ILE A 171 9.58 -7.59 13.08
N SER A 172 10.45 -7.77 14.09
CA SER A 172 10.20 -8.70 15.19
C SER A 172 9.03 -8.26 16.08
N GLU A 173 8.93 -6.96 16.37
CA GLU A 173 7.83 -6.39 17.15
C GLU A 173 6.49 -6.49 16.42
N GLU A 174 6.48 -6.21 15.10
CA GLU A 174 5.26 -6.32 14.30
C GLU A 174 4.80 -7.77 14.11
N LEU A 175 5.70 -8.72 13.98
CA LEU A 175 5.36 -10.15 13.98
C LEU A 175 4.71 -10.59 15.30
N GLN A 176 5.23 -10.14 16.43
CA GLN A 176 4.59 -10.41 17.72
C GLN A 176 3.19 -9.77 17.82
N GLN A 177 3.02 -8.58 17.23
CA GLN A 177 1.71 -7.94 17.18
C GLN A 177 0.74 -8.73 16.28
N ILE A 178 1.18 -9.16 15.11
CA ILE A 178 0.39 -9.99 14.19
C ILE A 178 -0.01 -11.31 14.86
N GLU A 179 0.91 -11.96 15.59
CA GLU A 179 0.60 -13.17 16.34
C GLU A 179 -0.47 -12.96 17.40
N ARG A 180 -0.41 -11.83 18.13
CA ARG A 180 -1.46 -11.47 19.10
C ARG A 180 -2.82 -11.22 18.44
N GLU A 181 -2.85 -10.60 17.27
CA GLU A 181 -4.07 -10.30 16.51
C GLU A 181 -4.72 -11.55 15.91
N LEU A 182 -3.92 -12.47 15.36
CA LEU A 182 -4.39 -13.70 14.71
C LEU A 182 -4.61 -14.86 15.69
N GLY A 183 -3.89 -14.85 16.79
CA GLY A 183 -3.77 -15.97 17.72
C GLY A 183 -2.68 -16.98 17.29
N GLU A 184 -2.07 -17.63 18.29
CA GLU A 184 -0.91 -18.51 18.10
C GLU A 184 -1.15 -19.64 17.09
N ALA A 185 -2.33 -20.26 17.11
CA ALA A 185 -2.65 -21.39 16.24
C ALA A 185 -2.65 -20.97 14.75
N GLN A 186 -3.31 -19.85 14.42
CA GLN A 186 -3.38 -19.34 13.06
C GLN A 186 -2.01 -18.80 12.60
N PHE A 187 -1.28 -18.13 13.48
CA PHE A 187 0.06 -17.64 13.16
C PHE A 187 1.03 -18.79 12.86
N ARG A 188 1.04 -19.85 13.67
CA ARG A 188 1.91 -21.02 13.46
C ARG A 188 1.55 -21.84 12.22
N SER A 189 0.29 -21.91 11.86
CA SER A 189 -0.14 -22.61 10.63
C SER A 189 0.13 -21.82 9.35
N GLY A 190 0.40 -20.52 9.46
CA GLY A 190 0.73 -19.66 8.34
C GLY A 190 2.22 -19.71 7.97
N ARG A 191 2.54 -19.09 6.82
CA ARG A 191 3.92 -19.03 6.29
C ARG A 191 4.66 -17.75 6.72
N PHE A 192 4.48 -17.35 7.99
CA PHE A 192 5.06 -16.11 8.52
C PHE A 192 6.59 -16.15 8.64
N SER A 193 7.19 -17.31 8.84
CA SER A 193 8.64 -17.47 8.88
C SER A 193 9.30 -17.14 7.54
N GLU A 194 8.76 -17.72 6.45
CA GLU A 194 9.23 -17.47 5.10
C GLU A 194 8.92 -16.03 4.66
N ALA A 195 7.73 -15.53 4.97
CA ALA A 195 7.34 -14.18 4.66
C ALA A 195 8.24 -13.13 5.33
N ARG A 196 8.57 -13.34 6.61
CA ARG A 196 9.53 -12.52 7.34
C ARG A 196 10.89 -12.51 6.66
N ALA A 197 11.44 -13.71 6.39
CA ALA A 197 12.77 -13.84 5.81
C ALA A 197 12.84 -13.16 4.45
N LEU A 198 11.83 -13.36 3.61
CA LEU A 198 11.74 -12.76 2.29
C LEU A 198 11.58 -11.24 2.36
N PHE A 199 10.71 -10.71 3.22
CA PHE A 199 10.51 -9.27 3.39
C PHE A 199 11.79 -8.60 3.90
N GLU A 200 12.48 -9.19 4.89
CA GLU A 200 13.76 -8.69 5.40
C GLU A 200 14.81 -8.68 4.28
N GLN A 201 14.96 -9.77 3.54
CA GLN A 201 15.88 -9.86 2.42
C GLN A 201 15.62 -8.75 1.39
N LEU A 202 14.37 -8.64 0.92
CA LEU A 202 13.96 -7.65 -0.09
C LEU A 202 14.15 -6.21 0.35
N SER A 203 14.06 -5.96 1.66
CA SER A 203 14.23 -4.62 2.23
C SER A 203 15.68 -4.26 2.55
N THR A 204 16.59 -5.24 2.65
CA THR A 204 17.97 -5.01 3.11
C THR A 204 19.04 -5.27 2.05
N GLN A 205 18.71 -5.94 0.95
CA GLN A 205 19.67 -6.25 -0.11
C GLN A 205 20.20 -4.97 -0.81
N PRO A 206 21.42 -5.00 -1.35
CA PRO A 206 22.04 -3.81 -1.96
C PRO A 206 21.28 -3.25 -3.16
N GLU A 207 20.68 -4.12 -3.95
CA GLU A 207 19.91 -3.75 -5.14
C GLU A 207 18.41 -3.98 -4.90
N CYS A 208 17.58 -3.06 -5.37
CA CYS A 208 16.13 -3.23 -5.29
C CYS A 208 15.69 -4.32 -6.26
N ALA A 209 15.12 -5.40 -5.76
CA ALA A 209 14.54 -6.43 -6.61
C ALA A 209 13.48 -5.85 -7.54
N ALA A 210 13.37 -6.38 -8.75
CA ALA A 210 12.45 -5.88 -9.78
C ALA A 210 10.99 -5.91 -9.31
N PHE A 211 10.58 -7.01 -8.66
CA PHE A 211 9.25 -7.14 -8.07
C PHE A 211 9.26 -8.20 -6.97
N LEU A 212 8.46 -8.00 -5.89
CA LEU A 212 8.49 -8.87 -4.70
C LEU A 212 8.04 -10.31 -4.98
N THR A 213 7.13 -10.52 -5.93
CA THR A 213 6.61 -11.86 -6.25
C THR A 213 7.60 -12.71 -7.04
N VAL A 214 8.61 -12.11 -7.69
CA VAL A 214 9.63 -12.89 -8.41
C VAL A 214 10.44 -13.76 -7.45
N PRO A 215 11.13 -13.24 -6.42
CA PRO A 215 11.79 -14.09 -5.43
C PRO A 215 10.81 -14.87 -4.54
N ALA A 216 9.58 -14.40 -4.34
CA ALA A 216 8.55 -15.16 -3.62
C ALA A 216 8.16 -16.44 -4.38
N TYR A 217 8.15 -16.41 -5.70
CA TYR A 217 7.86 -17.59 -6.52
C TYR A 217 8.93 -18.67 -6.36
N GLU A 218 10.21 -18.29 -6.25
CA GLU A 218 11.29 -19.23 -5.96
C GLU A 218 11.09 -19.95 -4.61
N VAL A 219 10.57 -19.25 -3.61
CA VAL A 219 10.22 -19.85 -2.31
C VAL A 219 9.09 -20.88 -2.46
N LEU A 220 8.09 -20.64 -3.32
CA LEU A 220 7.04 -21.61 -3.60
C LEU A 220 7.60 -22.86 -4.27
N LEU A 221 8.41 -22.71 -5.32
CA LEU A 221 9.01 -23.84 -6.04
C LEU A 221 9.87 -24.71 -5.13
N ALA A 222 10.65 -24.08 -4.23
CA ALA A 222 11.49 -24.82 -3.28
C ALA A 222 10.67 -25.67 -2.29
N THR A 223 9.46 -25.23 -1.92
CA THR A 223 8.58 -26.00 -1.03
C THR A 223 7.83 -27.12 -1.74
N GLU A 224 7.44 -26.94 -3.00
CA GLU A 224 6.79 -27.99 -3.80
C GLU A 224 7.74 -29.17 -4.10
N THR A 225 9.05 -28.88 -4.24
CA THR A 225 10.06 -29.93 -4.50
C THR A 225 10.35 -30.78 -3.27
N GLN A 226 9.95 -30.36 -2.06
CA GLN A 226 10.16 -31.08 -0.78
C GLN A 226 8.93 -31.84 -0.29
N ALA A 227 7.77 -31.67 -0.94
CA ALA A 227 6.51 -32.35 -0.61
C ALA A 227 6.29 -33.58 -1.49
#